data_20f09495897e95b83f2e8450f46a4025
#
_entry.id   20f09495897e95b83f2e8450f46a4025
#
_cell.length_a   1.000
_cell.length_b   1.000
_cell.length_c   1.000
_cell.angle_alpha   90.00
_cell.angle_beta   90.00
_cell.angle_gamma   90.00
#
_symmetry.space_group_name_H-M   'P 1'
#
loop_
_entity.id
_entity.type
_entity.pdbx_description
1 polymer ?
#
loop_
_entity_poly.entity_id
_entity_poly.type
_entity_poly.pdbx_seq_one_letter_code
_entity_poly.pdbx_strand_id
1 'polypeptide(L)'
;MASGLKFETNVDEVIKQLKKAGIAIQDAGADAMNMGAAHIAGKYKKDLKNKKRLRNEKFSLGSVLILKAHALRSDKTTLRKMEDINAIVGIRQLRNGMHYLATMELGGKKPGNSKTGKKVPIPLTASRQSANINKPVAGKFRLSGSTQVNQYQGVLRHAANARQQYAILHSLSRSGKIAPGMYQSDDAIYSVTKKQVVLIRRVKDSVTVKPSPLFEGATGTITQAQLDRFFLISANKKIRALG
;
A
#
# COMPACT_ATOMS: atom_id res chain seq x y z
N MET A 1 35.74 65.69 -35.14
CA MET A 1 36.13 64.41 -34.55
C MET A 1 34.83 63.74 -34.06
N ALA A 2 34.38 62.68 -34.72
CA ALA A 2 33.18 61.96 -34.35
C ALA A 2 33.58 60.85 -33.38
N SER A 3 33.22 60.99 -32.13
CA SER A 3 33.39 59.94 -31.10
C SER A 3 32.31 58.87 -31.36
N GLY A 4 32.71 57.77 -32.02
CA GLY A 4 31.84 56.60 -32.19
C GLY A 4 31.59 55.92 -30.85
N LEU A 5 30.32 55.83 -30.45
CA LEU A 5 29.89 54.97 -29.37
C LEU A 5 30.08 53.50 -29.78
N LYS A 6 31.08 52.82 -29.17
CA LYS A 6 31.20 51.37 -29.29
C LYS A 6 30.23 50.71 -28.32
N PHE A 7 29.21 50.04 -28.83
CA PHE A 7 28.37 49.13 -28.07
C PHE A 7 29.05 47.77 -28.02
N GLU A 8 29.69 47.43 -26.94
CA GLU A 8 30.11 46.05 -26.67
C GLU A 8 28.89 45.30 -26.08
N THR A 9 28.15 44.59 -26.93
CA THR A 9 27.12 43.66 -26.49
C THR A 9 27.78 42.33 -26.16
N ASN A 10 27.77 41.95 -24.91
CA ASN A 10 28.25 40.63 -24.46
C ASN A 10 27.17 39.57 -24.72
N VAL A 11 26.88 39.31 -25.99
CA VAL A 11 25.80 38.43 -26.45
C VAL A 11 25.97 37.01 -25.90
N ASP A 12 27.21 36.55 -25.81
CA ASP A 12 27.49 35.18 -25.29
C ASP A 12 27.14 35.05 -23.80
N GLU A 13 27.40 36.07 -23.00
CA GLU A 13 27.03 36.07 -21.60
C GLU A 13 25.51 36.13 -21.40
N VAL A 14 24.82 36.92 -22.21
CA VAL A 14 23.34 36.97 -22.21
C VAL A 14 22.75 35.63 -22.61
N ILE A 15 23.25 34.98 -23.64
CA ILE A 15 22.82 33.64 -24.06
C ILE A 15 23.06 32.61 -22.96
N LYS A 16 24.20 32.66 -22.29
CA LYS A 16 24.54 31.76 -21.17
C LYS A 16 23.60 31.95 -19.99
N GLN A 17 23.27 33.19 -19.61
CA GLN A 17 22.32 33.50 -18.55
C GLN A 17 20.91 33.06 -18.91
N LEU A 18 20.43 33.26 -20.14
CA LEU A 18 19.13 32.78 -20.59
C LEU A 18 19.03 31.24 -20.56
N LYS A 19 20.09 30.53 -20.95
CA LYS A 19 20.15 29.07 -20.83
C LYS A 19 20.06 28.62 -19.35
N LYS A 20 20.80 29.26 -18.46
CA LYS A 20 20.73 28.97 -17.01
C LYS A 20 19.31 29.23 -16.44
N ALA A 21 18.68 30.33 -16.81
CA ALA A 21 17.32 30.67 -16.40
C ALA A 21 16.31 29.63 -16.93
N GLY A 22 16.44 29.17 -18.18
CA GLY A 22 15.62 28.11 -18.77
C GLY A 22 15.72 26.78 -17.95
N ILE A 23 16.93 26.38 -17.59
CA ILE A 23 17.16 25.21 -16.73
C ILE A 23 16.51 25.41 -15.36
N ALA A 24 16.69 26.58 -14.73
CA ALA A 24 16.13 26.88 -13.43
C ALA A 24 14.60 26.84 -13.41
N ILE A 25 13.95 27.30 -14.47
CA ILE A 25 12.49 27.24 -14.62
C ILE A 25 12.01 25.78 -14.75
N GLN A 26 12.67 24.96 -15.55
CA GLN A 26 12.31 23.55 -15.70
C GLN A 26 12.56 22.74 -14.43
N ASP A 27 13.66 23.02 -13.74
CA ASP A 27 13.90 22.46 -12.40
C ASP A 27 12.84 22.88 -11.39
N ALA A 28 12.35 24.12 -11.47
CA ALA A 28 11.24 24.57 -10.61
C ALA A 28 9.95 23.81 -10.92
N GLY A 29 9.68 23.50 -12.19
CA GLY A 29 8.58 22.64 -12.60
C GLY A 29 8.70 21.23 -12.01
N ALA A 30 9.88 20.62 -12.11
CA ALA A 30 10.14 19.31 -11.51
C ALA A 30 9.98 19.31 -9.99
N ASP A 31 10.45 20.34 -9.30
CA ASP A 31 10.28 20.50 -7.85
C ASP A 31 8.81 20.65 -7.47
N ALA A 32 8.04 21.45 -8.21
CA ALA A 32 6.60 21.62 -7.97
C ALA A 32 5.86 20.28 -8.09
N MET A 33 6.14 19.51 -9.13
CA MET A 33 5.57 18.16 -9.32
C MET A 33 5.97 17.22 -8.18
N ASN A 34 7.21 17.27 -7.72
CA ASN A 34 7.70 16.47 -6.61
C ASN A 34 7.03 16.87 -5.28
N MET A 35 6.81 18.16 -5.04
CA MET A 35 6.08 18.65 -3.86
C MET A 35 4.62 18.20 -3.90
N GLY A 36 3.97 18.27 -5.06
CA GLY A 36 2.62 17.75 -5.27
C GLY A 36 2.54 16.24 -5.00
N ALA A 37 3.45 15.47 -5.55
CA ALA A 37 3.52 14.03 -5.33
C ALA A 37 3.75 13.70 -3.85
N ALA A 38 4.60 14.43 -3.16
CA ALA A 38 4.84 14.27 -1.72
C ALA A 38 3.57 14.58 -0.90
N HIS A 39 2.82 15.62 -1.27
CA HIS A 39 1.55 15.95 -0.63
C HIS A 39 0.52 14.82 -0.79
N ILE A 40 0.31 14.33 -2.01
CA ILE A 40 -0.61 13.21 -2.31
C ILE A 40 -0.19 11.96 -1.50
N ALA A 41 1.09 11.59 -1.56
CA ALA A 41 1.60 10.41 -0.85
C ALA A 41 1.44 10.55 0.66
N GLY A 42 1.69 11.74 1.22
CA GLY A 42 1.52 12.06 2.63
C GLY A 42 0.05 11.94 3.07
N LYS A 43 -0.86 12.52 2.30
CA LYS A 43 -2.30 12.43 2.54
C LYS A 43 -2.80 11.00 2.46
N TYR A 44 -2.41 10.25 1.43
CA TYR A 44 -2.76 8.85 1.27
C TYR A 44 -2.25 8.00 2.45
N LYS A 45 -1.00 8.17 2.87
CA LYS A 45 -0.44 7.49 4.04
C LYS A 45 -1.22 7.81 5.32
N LYS A 46 -1.60 9.07 5.52
CA LYS A 46 -2.42 9.52 6.66
C LYS A 46 -3.80 8.85 6.63
N ASP A 47 -4.45 8.82 5.49
CA ASP A 47 -5.77 8.20 5.33
C ASP A 47 -5.71 6.68 5.50
N LEU A 48 -4.67 6.02 4.98
CA LEU A 48 -4.42 4.59 5.25
C LEU A 48 -4.28 4.32 6.75
N LYS A 49 -3.52 5.13 7.46
CA LYS A 49 -3.33 4.97 8.91
C LYS A 49 -4.63 5.17 9.69
N ASN A 50 -5.40 6.19 9.34
CA ASN A 50 -6.59 6.59 10.08
C ASN A 50 -7.83 5.75 9.72
N LYS A 51 -8.04 5.46 8.44
CA LYS A 51 -9.27 4.81 7.93
C LYS A 51 -9.14 3.30 7.77
N LYS A 52 -7.92 2.78 7.66
CA LYS A 52 -7.67 1.35 7.46
C LYS A 52 -6.88 0.76 8.60
N ARG A 53 -7.30 -0.43 9.03
CA ARG A 53 -6.54 -1.23 9.98
C ARG A 53 -5.49 -2.05 9.22
N LEU A 54 -4.31 -1.50 9.09
CA LEU A 54 -3.23 -2.11 8.33
C LEU A 54 -2.67 -3.32 9.08
N ARG A 55 -2.47 -4.42 8.35
CA ARG A 55 -1.90 -5.65 8.93
C ARG A 55 -0.45 -5.45 9.39
N ASN A 56 0.31 -4.70 8.60
CA ASN A 56 1.66 -4.27 8.92
C ASN A 56 1.80 -2.81 8.47
N GLU A 57 1.72 -1.89 9.42
CA GLU A 57 1.73 -0.45 9.14
C GLU A 57 3.02 -0.02 8.44
N LYS A 58 4.18 -0.40 8.98
CA LYS A 58 5.50 -0.04 8.42
C LYS A 58 5.65 -0.51 6.98
N PHE A 59 5.29 -1.76 6.70
CA PHE A 59 5.34 -2.31 5.35
C PHE A 59 4.36 -1.61 4.40
N SER A 60 3.14 -1.38 4.85
CA SER A 60 2.08 -0.76 4.04
C SER A 60 2.42 0.68 3.67
N LEU A 61 2.82 1.49 4.65
CA LEU A 61 3.20 2.89 4.42
C LEU A 61 4.49 3.01 3.59
N GLY A 62 5.44 2.08 3.80
CA GLY A 62 6.67 1.98 3.00
C GLY A 62 6.46 1.52 1.56
N SER A 63 5.29 0.94 1.25
CA SER A 63 4.95 0.52 -0.12
C SER A 63 4.42 1.65 -0.99
N VAL A 64 4.09 2.80 -0.41
CA VAL A 64 3.71 4.00 -1.16
C VAL A 64 4.98 4.68 -1.65
N LEU A 65 5.17 4.67 -2.97
CA LEU A 65 6.36 5.18 -3.65
C LEU A 65 6.06 6.46 -4.39
N ILE A 66 7.09 7.28 -4.52
CA ILE A 66 7.12 8.45 -5.39
C ILE A 66 8.27 8.25 -6.38
N LEU A 67 7.96 8.23 -7.66
CA LEU A 67 8.94 8.39 -8.71
C LEU A 67 9.05 9.88 -8.97
N LYS A 68 10.23 10.43 -8.69
CA LYS A 68 10.47 11.88 -8.78
C LYS A 68 10.53 12.35 -10.21
N ALA A 69 9.98 13.53 -10.46
CA ALA A 69 10.18 14.30 -11.65
C ALA A 69 11.61 14.84 -11.71
N HIS A 70 12.15 14.93 -12.91
CA HIS A 70 13.47 15.51 -13.19
C HIS A 70 13.36 16.40 -14.43
N ALA A 71 14.01 17.57 -14.41
CA ALA A 71 14.06 18.49 -15.54
C ALA A 71 14.96 17.97 -16.67
N LEU A 72 16.00 17.21 -16.31
CA LEU A 72 16.92 16.61 -17.26
C LEU A 72 16.50 15.17 -17.61
N ARG A 73 16.81 14.72 -18.82
CA ARG A 73 16.73 13.31 -19.22
C ARG A 73 17.80 12.48 -18.52
N SER A 74 17.77 11.17 -18.70
CA SER A 74 18.73 10.22 -18.11
C SER A 74 20.18 10.48 -18.51
N ASP A 75 20.42 11.13 -19.66
CA ASP A 75 21.73 11.58 -20.15
C ASP A 75 22.30 12.76 -19.34
N LYS A 76 21.48 13.36 -18.45
CA LYS A 76 21.81 14.52 -17.61
C LYS A 76 22.23 15.80 -18.37
N THR A 77 22.07 15.82 -19.67
CA THR A 77 22.47 16.92 -20.55
C THR A 77 21.28 17.54 -21.28
N THR A 78 20.31 16.73 -21.65
CA THR A 78 19.14 17.16 -22.41
C THR A 78 17.99 17.56 -21.48
N LEU A 79 17.48 18.78 -21.64
CA LEU A 79 16.28 19.23 -20.94
C LEU A 79 15.04 18.49 -21.46
N ARG A 80 14.13 18.14 -20.52
CA ARG A 80 12.81 17.63 -20.87
C ARG A 80 11.91 18.80 -21.23
N LYS A 81 10.95 18.58 -22.14
CA LYS A 81 9.85 19.53 -22.30
C LYS A 81 9.04 19.62 -20.98
N MET A 82 8.44 20.76 -20.70
CA MET A 82 7.65 20.96 -19.48
C MET A 82 6.51 19.93 -19.36
N GLU A 83 5.89 19.55 -20.46
CA GLU A 83 4.82 18.54 -20.56
C GLU A 83 5.29 17.12 -20.19
N ASP A 84 6.59 16.84 -20.33
CA ASP A 84 7.20 15.53 -20.01
C ASP A 84 7.70 15.44 -18.55
N ILE A 85 7.60 16.53 -17.80
CA ILE A 85 8.05 16.57 -16.39
C ILE A 85 6.94 16.03 -15.49
N ASN A 86 7.03 14.75 -15.16
CA ASN A 86 6.02 14.03 -14.39
C ASN A 86 6.58 13.45 -13.11
N ALA A 87 5.84 13.57 -12.00
CA ALA A 87 6.04 12.78 -10.80
C ALA A 87 4.93 11.74 -10.68
N ILE A 88 5.27 10.51 -10.29
CA ILE A 88 4.31 9.43 -10.18
C ILE A 88 4.22 8.98 -8.72
N VAL A 89 3.00 8.93 -8.18
CA VAL A 89 2.72 8.32 -6.88
C VAL A 89 2.03 6.98 -7.11
N GLY A 90 2.51 5.95 -6.43
CA GLY A 90 1.96 4.62 -6.63
C GLY A 90 2.23 3.67 -5.47
N ILE A 91 1.75 2.45 -5.62
CA ILE A 91 1.97 1.36 -4.68
C ILE A 91 3.00 0.40 -5.29
N ARG A 92 4.03 0.06 -4.53
CA ARG A 92 5.07 -0.88 -4.96
C ARG A 92 4.44 -2.20 -5.42
N GLN A 93 4.77 -2.64 -6.62
CA GLN A 93 4.44 -3.97 -7.08
C GLN A 93 5.35 -5.01 -6.39
N LEU A 94 4.79 -6.12 -5.98
CA LEU A 94 5.54 -7.22 -5.41
C LEU A 94 5.99 -8.18 -6.52
N ARG A 95 7.16 -8.81 -6.33
CA ARG A 95 7.68 -9.81 -7.29
C ARG A 95 6.72 -10.98 -7.53
N ASN A 96 5.93 -11.35 -6.53
CA ASN A 96 5.03 -12.51 -6.55
C ASN A 96 3.55 -12.12 -6.63
N GLY A 97 3.21 -10.97 -7.20
CA GLY A 97 1.82 -10.58 -7.40
C GLY A 97 1.47 -9.16 -6.95
N MET A 98 0.18 -8.87 -6.95
CA MET A 98 -0.36 -7.57 -6.60
C MET A 98 -0.23 -7.30 -5.10
N HIS A 99 0.23 -6.11 -4.75
CA HIS A 99 0.25 -5.65 -3.36
C HIS A 99 -1.18 -5.59 -2.80
N TYR A 100 -1.38 -6.03 -1.55
CA TYR A 100 -2.73 -6.07 -0.96
C TYR A 100 -3.42 -4.70 -0.89
N LEU A 101 -2.67 -3.60 -0.82
CA LEU A 101 -3.23 -2.24 -0.88
C LEU A 101 -3.89 -1.96 -2.23
N ALA A 102 -3.30 -2.42 -3.33
CA ALA A 102 -3.91 -2.29 -4.65
C ALA A 102 -5.24 -3.04 -4.73
N THR A 103 -5.31 -4.25 -4.14
CA THR A 103 -6.59 -4.99 -4.03
C THR A 103 -7.59 -4.24 -3.14
N MET A 104 -7.16 -3.52 -2.12
CA MET A 104 -8.06 -2.69 -1.30
C MET A 104 -8.58 -1.47 -2.05
N GLU A 105 -7.75 -0.83 -2.86
CA GLU A 105 -8.14 0.34 -3.67
C GLU A 105 -9.10 -0.05 -4.80
N LEU A 106 -8.71 -1.04 -5.59
CA LEU A 106 -9.42 -1.44 -6.81
C LEU A 106 -10.54 -2.45 -6.55
N GLY A 107 -10.52 -3.09 -5.39
CA GLY A 107 -11.38 -4.24 -5.12
C GLY A 107 -10.94 -5.47 -5.91
N GLY A 108 -11.84 -6.46 -5.97
CA GLY A 108 -11.63 -7.64 -6.78
C GLY A 108 -11.58 -8.95 -5.98
N LYS A 109 -11.32 -10.03 -6.68
CA LYS A 109 -11.27 -11.38 -6.11
C LYS A 109 -9.86 -11.67 -5.60
N LYS A 110 -9.74 -11.89 -4.28
CA LYS A 110 -8.49 -12.34 -3.66
C LYS A 110 -8.50 -13.87 -3.58
N PRO A 111 -7.74 -14.57 -4.42
CA PRO A 111 -7.63 -16.02 -4.35
C PRO A 111 -6.82 -16.45 -3.13
N GLY A 112 -7.00 -17.68 -2.70
CA GLY A 112 -6.09 -18.38 -1.81
C GLY A 112 -4.75 -18.62 -2.50
N ASN A 113 -3.77 -19.10 -1.75
CA ASN A 113 -2.47 -19.43 -2.32
C ASN A 113 -2.54 -20.81 -3.00
N SER A 114 -2.65 -20.82 -4.33
CA SER A 114 -2.75 -22.05 -5.13
C SER A 114 -1.53 -22.96 -5.00
N LYS A 115 -0.32 -22.38 -4.81
CA LYS A 115 0.94 -23.17 -4.67
C LYS A 115 1.01 -23.95 -3.36
N THR A 116 0.33 -23.48 -2.32
CA THR A 116 0.34 -24.11 -0.99
C THR A 116 -0.98 -24.75 -0.62
N GLY A 117 -2.00 -24.69 -1.49
CA GLY A 117 -3.36 -25.13 -1.20
C GLY A 117 -4.05 -24.31 -0.09
N LYS A 118 -3.42 -23.21 0.35
CA LYS A 118 -3.93 -22.41 1.48
C LYS A 118 -5.10 -21.55 1.04
N LYS A 119 -6.26 -21.84 1.61
CA LYS A 119 -7.48 -21.04 1.47
C LYS A 119 -7.38 -19.71 2.22
N VAL A 120 -8.26 -18.76 1.92
CA VAL A 120 -8.31 -17.45 2.59
C VAL A 120 -9.10 -17.54 3.89
N PRO A 121 -8.49 -17.33 5.06
CA PRO A 121 -9.21 -17.35 6.34
C PRO A 121 -9.99 -16.04 6.54
N ILE A 122 -11.29 -16.16 6.78
CA ILE A 122 -12.19 -15.05 7.07
C ILE A 122 -12.44 -15.02 8.58
N PRO A 123 -12.01 -13.98 9.32
CA PRO A 123 -12.25 -13.89 10.75
C PRO A 123 -13.73 -13.68 11.05
N LEU A 124 -14.26 -14.41 12.02
CA LEU A 124 -15.60 -14.22 12.57
C LEU A 124 -15.59 -13.16 13.69
N THR A 125 -16.80 -12.72 14.09
CA THR A 125 -16.98 -11.63 15.05
C THR A 125 -16.27 -11.89 16.39
N ALA A 126 -16.30 -13.13 16.89
CA ALA A 126 -15.61 -13.50 18.13
C ALA A 126 -14.08 -13.34 18.04
N SER A 127 -13.48 -13.60 16.89
CA SER A 127 -12.04 -13.38 16.66
C SER A 127 -11.72 -11.91 16.34
N ARG A 128 -12.71 -11.13 15.88
CA ARG A 128 -12.57 -9.68 15.66
C ARG A 128 -12.56 -8.88 16.93
N GLN A 129 -13.38 -9.26 17.92
CA GLN A 129 -13.43 -8.57 19.21
C GLN A 129 -12.14 -8.70 20.02
N SER A 130 -11.41 -9.79 19.88
CA SER A 130 -10.14 -10.02 20.56
C SER A 130 -8.92 -9.58 19.77
N ALA A 131 -9.09 -9.26 18.50
CA ALA A 131 -8.02 -8.85 17.58
C ALA A 131 -8.25 -7.40 17.14
N ASN A 132 -7.40 -6.54 17.57
CA ASN A 132 -7.03 -5.42 16.75
C ASN A 132 -6.66 -6.00 15.37
N ILE A 133 -7.39 -5.69 14.29
CA ILE A 133 -7.19 -6.29 12.93
C ILE A 133 -5.73 -6.14 12.46
N ASN A 134 -5.00 -5.21 13.04
CA ASN A 134 -3.58 -4.95 12.80
C ASN A 134 -2.63 -5.82 13.61
N LYS A 135 -3.11 -6.49 14.66
CA LYS A 135 -2.30 -7.42 15.44
C LYS A 135 -2.62 -8.84 15.01
N PRO A 136 -1.63 -9.74 14.97
CA PRO A 136 -1.91 -11.15 14.84
C PRO A 136 -2.91 -11.52 15.93
N VAL A 137 -3.89 -12.34 15.56
CA VAL A 137 -4.91 -12.89 16.48
C VAL A 137 -4.29 -13.14 17.83
N ALA A 138 -4.91 -12.66 18.92
CA ALA A 138 -4.41 -12.81 20.28
C ALA A 138 -3.90 -14.24 20.51
N GLY A 139 -2.86 -14.44 21.33
CA GLY A 139 -2.12 -15.69 21.42
C GLY A 139 -2.98 -16.96 21.56
N LYS A 140 -4.12 -16.86 22.27
CA LYS A 140 -5.11 -17.93 22.40
C LYS A 140 -5.81 -18.35 21.09
N PHE A 141 -5.76 -17.51 20.05
CA PHE A 141 -6.36 -17.75 18.73
C PHE A 141 -5.32 -17.78 17.61
N ARG A 142 -4.02 -17.77 17.92
CA ARG A 142 -3.00 -17.98 16.91
C ARG A 142 -3.05 -19.42 16.43
N LEU A 143 -2.98 -19.59 15.11
CA LEU A 143 -2.62 -20.88 14.55
C LEU A 143 -1.17 -21.12 14.95
N SER A 144 -0.94 -21.91 15.99
CA SER A 144 0.37 -22.48 16.23
C SER A 144 0.64 -23.39 15.03
N GLY A 145 1.79 -23.24 14.39
CA GLY A 145 2.20 -24.05 13.23
C GLY A 145 2.46 -25.52 13.56
N SER A 146 1.97 -26.01 14.70
CA SER A 146 2.22 -27.35 15.16
C SER A 146 1.17 -28.33 14.64
N THR A 147 1.63 -29.40 14.17
CA THR A 147 1.19 -30.78 13.96
C THR A 147 -0.21 -31.19 14.46
N GLN A 148 -0.79 -30.55 15.45
CA GLN A 148 -2.13 -30.84 15.96
C GLN A 148 -3.27 -30.47 15.00
N VAL A 149 -3.02 -29.59 14.04
CA VAL A 149 -4.01 -29.21 13.02
C VAL A 149 -4.34 -30.39 12.10
N ASN A 150 -3.45 -31.34 11.95
CA ASN A 150 -3.57 -32.44 10.97
C ASN A 150 -4.22 -33.71 11.52
N GLN A 151 -4.22 -33.91 12.84
CA GLN A 151 -4.55 -35.21 13.44
C GLN A 151 -6.04 -35.63 13.25
N TYR A 152 -6.94 -34.69 13.05
CA TYR A 152 -8.38 -34.92 12.86
C TYR A 152 -8.95 -34.36 11.57
N GLN A 153 -8.11 -33.96 10.62
CA GLN A 153 -8.57 -33.46 9.32
C GLN A 153 -9.43 -34.49 8.57
N GLY A 154 -9.05 -35.77 8.64
CA GLY A 154 -9.83 -36.84 8.02
C GLY A 154 -11.27 -36.92 8.54
N VAL A 155 -11.44 -36.90 9.86
CA VAL A 155 -12.77 -36.96 10.49
C VAL A 155 -13.57 -35.71 10.24
N LEU A 156 -12.95 -34.51 10.23
CA LEU A 156 -13.62 -33.25 9.95
C LEU A 156 -13.99 -33.09 8.47
N ARG A 157 -13.23 -33.69 7.56
CA ARG A 157 -13.54 -33.68 6.11
C ARG A 157 -14.84 -34.43 5.78
N HIS A 158 -15.15 -35.46 6.51
CA HIS A 158 -16.37 -36.25 6.31
C HIS A 158 -17.63 -35.58 6.91
N ALA A 159 -17.46 -34.50 7.68
CA ALA A 159 -18.59 -33.75 8.19
C ALA A 159 -19.19 -32.86 7.08
N ALA A 160 -20.46 -33.02 6.80
CA ALA A 160 -21.16 -32.34 5.69
C ALA A 160 -21.24 -30.80 5.89
N ASN A 161 -21.11 -30.31 7.11
CA ASN A 161 -21.22 -28.87 7.40
C ASN A 161 -20.53 -28.47 8.71
N ALA A 162 -20.37 -27.15 8.92
CA ALA A 162 -19.74 -26.59 10.10
C ALA A 162 -20.42 -26.97 11.42
N ARG A 163 -21.72 -27.25 11.42
CA ARG A 163 -22.45 -27.69 12.63
C ARG A 163 -22.04 -29.11 13.04
N GLN A 164 -21.89 -30.00 12.09
CA GLN A 164 -21.39 -31.36 12.34
C GLN A 164 -19.92 -31.35 12.79
N GLN A 165 -19.09 -30.55 12.14
CA GLN A 165 -17.69 -30.37 12.54
C GLN A 165 -17.59 -29.89 14.00
N TYR A 166 -18.41 -28.90 14.36
CA TYR A 166 -18.49 -28.41 15.74
C TYR A 166 -18.91 -29.53 16.71
N ALA A 167 -19.96 -30.29 16.38
CA ALA A 167 -20.46 -31.38 17.23
C ALA A 167 -19.40 -32.47 17.43
N ILE A 168 -18.66 -32.86 16.38
CA ILE A 168 -17.57 -33.82 16.44
C ILE A 168 -16.46 -33.30 17.37
N LEU A 169 -15.98 -32.09 17.16
CA LEU A 169 -14.93 -31.52 17.99
C LEU A 169 -15.36 -31.38 19.45
N HIS A 170 -16.61 -31.00 19.70
CA HIS A 170 -17.17 -30.89 21.03
C HIS A 170 -17.24 -32.23 21.75
N SER A 171 -17.71 -33.28 21.06
CA SER A 171 -17.73 -34.64 21.58
C SER A 171 -16.34 -35.18 21.90
N LEU A 172 -15.38 -35.02 20.97
CA LEU A 172 -14.00 -35.45 21.13
C LEU A 172 -13.29 -34.69 22.28
N SER A 173 -13.58 -33.39 22.42
CA SER A 173 -13.04 -32.58 23.53
C SER A 173 -13.56 -33.01 24.88
N ARG A 174 -14.87 -33.28 24.99
CA ARG A 174 -15.50 -33.77 26.23
C ARG A 174 -15.01 -35.15 26.66
N SER A 175 -14.77 -36.02 25.70
CA SER A 175 -14.22 -37.36 25.95
C SER A 175 -12.72 -37.40 26.22
N GLY A 176 -12.05 -36.23 26.21
CA GLY A 176 -10.61 -36.13 26.37
C GLY A 176 -9.77 -36.69 25.20
N LYS A 177 -10.43 -37.09 24.11
CA LYS A 177 -9.77 -37.68 22.91
C LYS A 177 -8.96 -36.69 22.11
N ILE A 178 -9.20 -35.38 22.25
CA ILE A 178 -8.43 -34.33 21.61
C ILE A 178 -7.86 -33.35 22.62
N ALA A 179 -6.65 -32.90 22.39
CA ALA A 179 -6.00 -31.89 23.20
C ALA A 179 -6.54 -30.47 22.90
N PRO A 180 -6.51 -29.55 23.87
CA PRO A 180 -6.78 -28.14 23.59
C PRO A 180 -5.84 -27.59 22.51
N GLY A 181 -6.40 -26.88 21.52
CA GLY A 181 -5.61 -26.35 20.41
C GLY A 181 -6.45 -25.79 19.27
N MET A 182 -5.80 -25.59 18.15
CA MET A 182 -6.44 -25.13 16.91
C MET A 182 -6.63 -26.28 15.95
N TYR A 183 -7.84 -26.44 15.47
CA TYR A 183 -8.20 -27.47 14.51
C TYR A 183 -8.75 -26.83 13.24
N GLN A 184 -8.25 -27.29 12.11
CA GLN A 184 -8.65 -26.79 10.80
C GLN A 184 -9.35 -27.90 10.00
N SER A 185 -10.50 -27.57 9.44
CA SER A 185 -11.16 -28.32 8.37
C SER A 185 -10.97 -27.60 7.04
N ASP A 186 -11.52 -28.14 5.96
CA ASP A 186 -11.41 -27.55 4.62
C ASP A 186 -12.07 -26.16 4.53
N ASP A 187 -13.07 -25.88 5.36
CA ASP A 187 -13.89 -24.67 5.32
C ASP A 187 -13.91 -23.85 6.62
N ALA A 188 -13.27 -24.35 7.69
CA ALA A 188 -13.33 -23.72 9.00
C ALA A 188 -12.08 -23.95 9.88
N ILE A 189 -11.85 -23.01 10.82
CA ILE A 189 -10.84 -23.13 11.86
C ILE A 189 -11.51 -22.94 13.20
N TYR A 190 -11.27 -23.88 14.08
CA TYR A 190 -11.84 -23.95 15.43
C TYR A 190 -10.75 -23.80 16.51
N SER A 191 -11.09 -23.13 17.62
CA SER A 191 -10.34 -23.22 18.86
C SER A 191 -11.04 -24.19 19.78
N VAL A 192 -10.33 -25.21 20.23
CA VAL A 192 -10.78 -26.19 21.19
C VAL A 192 -10.09 -25.93 22.51
N THR A 193 -10.87 -25.81 23.58
CA THR A 193 -10.40 -25.74 24.96
C THR A 193 -11.03 -26.86 25.73
N LYS A 194 -10.58 -27.12 26.97
CA LYS A 194 -11.21 -28.14 27.87
C LYS A 194 -12.71 -27.88 28.12
N LYS A 195 -13.15 -26.60 27.99
CA LYS A 195 -14.51 -26.19 28.32
C LYS A 195 -15.40 -25.97 27.10
N GLN A 196 -14.81 -25.60 25.97
CA GLN A 196 -15.62 -25.18 24.82
C GLN A 196 -14.87 -25.32 23.47
N VAL A 197 -15.65 -25.44 22.41
CA VAL A 197 -15.20 -25.36 21.02
C VAL A 197 -15.75 -24.06 20.44
N VAL A 198 -14.90 -23.26 19.80
CA VAL A 198 -15.29 -21.98 19.21
C VAL A 198 -14.85 -21.94 17.75
N LEU A 199 -15.78 -21.65 16.85
CA LEU A 199 -15.47 -21.38 15.44
C LEU A 199 -14.81 -19.99 15.34
N ILE A 200 -13.56 -19.94 14.90
CA ILE A 200 -12.78 -18.70 14.84
C ILE A 200 -12.81 -18.08 13.46
N ARG A 201 -12.67 -18.91 12.44
CA ARG A 201 -12.59 -18.45 11.05
C ARG A 201 -13.29 -19.43 10.13
N ARG A 202 -13.94 -18.88 9.12
CA ARG A 202 -14.29 -19.64 7.90
C ARG A 202 -13.14 -19.56 6.93
N VAL A 203 -12.99 -20.59 6.12
CA VAL A 203 -11.93 -20.70 5.11
C VAL A 203 -12.59 -20.82 3.75
N LYS A 204 -12.18 -19.99 2.79
CA LYS A 204 -12.71 -19.97 1.44
C LYS A 204 -11.58 -19.99 0.42
N ASP A 205 -11.83 -20.54 -0.76
CA ASP A 205 -10.86 -20.56 -1.85
C ASP A 205 -10.54 -19.14 -2.34
N SER A 206 -11.52 -18.25 -2.25
CA SER A 206 -11.34 -16.84 -2.60
C SER A 206 -12.30 -15.94 -1.82
N VAL A 207 -11.94 -14.67 -1.71
CA VAL A 207 -12.76 -13.62 -1.07
C VAL A 207 -12.84 -12.43 -2.00
N THR A 208 -14.06 -11.93 -2.22
CA THR A 208 -14.27 -10.67 -2.92
C THR A 208 -14.03 -9.51 -1.95
N VAL A 209 -13.14 -8.63 -2.32
CA VAL A 209 -12.84 -7.39 -1.60
C VAL A 209 -13.59 -6.26 -2.28
N LYS A 210 -14.41 -5.53 -1.53
CA LYS A 210 -15.05 -4.31 -2.05
C LYS A 210 -14.00 -3.21 -2.23
N PRO A 211 -14.05 -2.43 -3.32
CA PRO A 211 -13.13 -1.31 -3.53
C PRO A 211 -13.28 -0.26 -2.42
N SER A 212 -12.20 0.37 -2.10
CA SER A 212 -12.18 1.46 -1.13
C SER A 212 -11.14 2.49 -1.54
N PRO A 213 -11.49 3.36 -2.50
CA PRO A 213 -10.58 4.27 -3.19
C PRO A 213 -10.16 5.42 -2.28
N LEU A 214 -9.12 5.21 -1.48
CA LEU A 214 -8.50 6.26 -0.68
C LEU A 214 -7.52 7.10 -1.49
N PHE A 215 -6.92 6.49 -2.52
CA PHE A 215 -5.93 7.14 -3.36
C PHE A 215 -6.59 8.25 -4.21
N GLU A 216 -7.76 7.99 -4.78
CA GLU A 216 -8.55 8.99 -5.49
C GLU A 216 -8.88 10.19 -4.61
N GLY A 217 -9.32 9.95 -3.36
CA GLY A 217 -9.54 11.03 -2.39
C GLY A 217 -8.28 11.82 -2.04
N ALA A 218 -7.11 11.19 -2.05
CA ALA A 218 -5.84 11.87 -1.81
C ALA A 218 -5.39 12.71 -3.01
N THR A 219 -5.61 12.23 -4.24
CA THR A 219 -5.28 13.01 -5.46
C THR A 219 -6.15 14.25 -5.59
N GLY A 220 -7.44 14.17 -5.23
CA GLY A 220 -8.36 15.31 -5.24
C GLY A 220 -8.03 16.41 -4.22
N THR A 221 -7.06 16.21 -3.32
CA THR A 221 -6.63 17.27 -2.38
C THR A 221 -5.64 18.26 -2.95
N ILE A 222 -5.08 18.01 -4.11
CA ILE A 222 -4.19 18.95 -4.80
C ILE A 222 -4.98 19.72 -5.85
N THR A 223 -4.88 21.03 -5.80
CA THR A 223 -5.48 21.95 -6.76
C THR A 223 -4.39 22.53 -7.69
N GLN A 224 -4.79 23.03 -8.86
CA GLN A 224 -3.89 23.74 -9.75
C GLN A 224 -3.23 24.93 -9.02
N ALA A 225 -3.98 25.69 -8.25
CA ALA A 225 -3.45 26.82 -7.49
C ALA A 225 -2.35 26.42 -6.48
N GLN A 226 -2.42 25.22 -5.92
CA GLN A 226 -1.35 24.71 -5.05
C GLN A 226 -0.11 24.32 -5.84
N LEU A 227 -0.25 23.71 -7.02
CA LEU A 227 0.87 23.41 -7.91
C LEU A 227 1.54 24.69 -8.39
N ASP A 228 0.77 25.69 -8.78
CA ASP A 228 1.27 27.00 -9.17
C ASP A 228 2.04 27.68 -8.04
N ARG A 229 1.53 27.60 -6.80
CA ARG A 229 2.25 28.09 -5.62
C ARG A 229 3.58 27.35 -5.39
N PHE A 230 3.60 26.04 -5.52
CA PHE A 230 4.82 25.26 -5.39
C PHE A 230 5.84 25.64 -6.47
N PHE A 231 5.36 25.83 -7.71
CA PHE A 231 6.19 26.29 -8.81
C PHE A 231 6.79 27.67 -8.54
N LEU A 232 5.99 28.65 -8.14
CA LEU A 232 6.46 30.00 -7.84
C LEU A 232 7.49 30.04 -6.72
N ILE A 233 7.28 29.25 -5.65
CA ILE A 233 8.22 29.14 -4.54
C ILE A 233 9.58 28.60 -5.03
N SER A 234 9.56 27.54 -5.82
CA SER A 234 10.76 26.92 -6.36
C SER A 234 11.44 27.80 -7.40
N ALA A 235 10.70 28.40 -8.32
CA ALA A 235 11.21 29.31 -9.33
C ALA A 235 11.90 30.53 -8.72
N ASN A 236 11.26 31.20 -7.76
CA ASN A 236 11.85 32.33 -7.06
C ASN A 236 13.16 31.98 -6.34
N LYS A 237 13.20 30.79 -5.70
CA LYS A 237 14.41 30.31 -5.04
C LYS A 237 15.55 30.08 -6.05
N LYS A 238 15.26 29.44 -7.19
CA LYS A 238 16.27 29.09 -8.19
C LYS A 238 16.75 30.30 -9.00
N ILE A 239 15.85 31.23 -9.33
CA ILE A 239 16.21 32.46 -10.05
C ILE A 239 17.08 33.36 -9.18
N ARG A 240 16.74 33.52 -7.90
CA ARG A 240 17.58 34.28 -6.96
C ARG A 240 18.99 33.68 -6.76
N ALA A 241 19.16 32.39 -6.96
CA ALA A 241 20.45 31.73 -6.86
C ALA A 241 21.31 31.90 -8.14
N LEU A 242 20.77 32.53 -9.20
CA LEU A 242 21.52 32.83 -10.44
C LEU A 242 22.16 34.22 -10.44
N GLY A 243 21.68 35.13 -9.62
CA GLY A 243 22.20 36.49 -9.41
C GLY A 243 22.94 36.61 -8.13
#